data_202491e6d324a9cd3b98311bec03aa07
#
_entry.id   202491e6d324a9cd3b98311bec03aa07
#
_cell.length_a   1.000
_cell.length_b   1.000
_cell.length_c   1.000
_cell.angle_alpha   90.00
_cell.angle_beta   90.00
_cell.angle_gamma   90.00
#
_symmetry.space_group_name_H-M   'P 1'
#
loop_
_entity.id
_entity.type
_entity.pdbx_description
1 polymer ?
#
loop_
_entity_poly.entity_id
_entity_poly.type
_entity_poly.pdbx_seq_one_letter_code
_entity_poly.pdbx_strand_id
1 'polypeptide(L)'
;MQVRFDGSFDGWRDRARELLQSGVAPHQVEWLGKDELGGLFDEPDTSGPVDAGPPVRIPRQLIEELENAARFRTADRWSLLYRVLWRVAKGDQTARLVGDIDGTELHARIKAVRREAHHMHAFLRFSPTGCGESPNYAAWFEPAHD
;
A
#
# COMPACT_ATOMS: atom_id res chain seq x y z
N MET A 1 -2.15 8.99 17.53
CA MET A 1 -3.16 9.56 16.63
C MET A 1 -3.68 8.47 15.72
N GLN A 2 -4.95 8.19 15.79
CA GLN A 2 -5.58 7.19 14.95
C GLN A 2 -6.11 7.84 13.67
N VAL A 3 -5.74 7.30 12.54
CA VAL A 3 -6.18 7.79 11.22
C VAL A 3 -7.03 6.72 10.56
N ARG A 4 -8.29 7.03 10.35
CA ARG A 4 -9.25 6.13 9.71
C ARG A 4 -9.36 6.43 8.23
N PHE A 5 -9.49 5.39 7.43
CA PHE A 5 -9.68 5.49 5.99
C PHE A 5 -10.43 4.25 5.47
N ASP A 6 -10.79 4.25 4.20
CA ASP A 6 -11.60 3.19 3.60
C ASP A 6 -10.91 1.84 3.38
N GLY A 7 -9.61 1.76 3.70
CA GLY A 7 -8.80 0.56 3.48
C GLY A 7 -8.17 0.47 2.08
N SER A 8 -8.48 1.40 1.18
CA SER A 8 -7.89 1.47 -0.14
C SER A 8 -6.56 2.23 -0.17
N PHE A 9 -5.73 1.97 -1.17
CA PHE A 9 -4.50 2.73 -1.37
C PHE A 9 -4.78 4.21 -1.62
N ASP A 10 -5.78 4.53 -2.41
CA ASP A 10 -6.14 5.91 -2.71
C ASP A 10 -6.59 6.66 -1.45
N GLY A 11 -7.42 6.04 -0.62
CA GLY A 11 -7.83 6.61 0.66
C GLY A 11 -6.65 6.83 1.60
N TRP A 12 -5.76 5.84 1.71
CA TRP A 12 -4.52 5.98 2.48
C TRP A 12 -3.63 7.10 1.94
N ARG A 13 -3.45 7.17 0.63
CA ARG A 13 -2.62 8.19 -0.03
C ARG A 13 -3.11 9.61 0.28
N ASP A 14 -4.40 9.82 0.21
CA ASP A 14 -4.97 11.14 0.49
C ASP A 14 -4.75 11.56 1.95
N ARG A 15 -4.96 10.65 2.88
CA ARG A 15 -4.67 10.87 4.31
C ARG A 15 -3.19 11.07 4.58
N ALA A 16 -2.35 10.27 3.94
CA ALA A 16 -0.89 10.41 4.08
C ALA A 16 -0.41 11.78 3.58
N ARG A 17 -0.98 12.28 2.49
CA ARG A 17 -0.67 13.61 1.97
C ARG A 17 -1.04 14.70 2.99
N GLU A 18 -2.21 14.64 3.56
CA GLU A 18 -2.66 15.58 4.61
C GLU A 18 -1.70 15.57 5.80
N LEU A 19 -1.32 14.39 6.27
CA LEU A 19 -0.42 14.23 7.40
C LEU A 19 0.98 14.74 7.10
N LEU A 20 1.48 14.51 5.90
CA LEU A 20 2.78 15.05 5.47
C LEU A 20 2.79 16.57 5.45
N GLN A 21 1.74 17.18 4.92
CA GLN A 21 1.60 18.64 4.89
C GLN A 21 1.52 19.24 6.30
N SER A 22 0.95 18.48 7.22
CA SER A 22 0.85 18.88 8.63
C SER A 22 2.09 18.60 9.45
N GLY A 23 3.07 17.89 8.88
CA GLY A 23 4.31 17.56 9.57
C GLY A 23 4.15 16.46 10.63
N VAL A 24 3.16 15.60 10.51
CA VAL A 24 2.93 14.50 11.47
C VAL A 24 3.90 13.36 11.21
N ALA A 25 4.70 13.00 12.20
CA ALA A 25 5.70 11.93 12.06
C ALA A 25 5.06 10.53 12.05
N PRO A 26 5.68 9.54 11.38
CA PRO A 26 5.13 8.18 11.26
C PRO A 26 4.83 7.50 12.59
N HIS A 27 5.67 7.71 13.60
CA HIS A 27 5.50 7.09 14.91
C HIS A 27 4.29 7.65 15.70
N GLN A 28 3.73 8.76 15.25
CA GLN A 28 2.56 9.40 15.85
C GLN A 28 1.25 8.90 15.24
N VAL A 29 1.31 8.09 14.20
CA VAL A 29 0.15 7.68 13.41
C VAL A 29 -0.10 6.19 13.55
N GLU A 30 -1.33 5.85 13.90
CA GLU A 30 -1.87 4.49 13.84
C GLU A 30 -2.91 4.43 12.72
N TRP A 31 -2.67 3.59 11.73
CA TRP A 31 -3.54 3.47 10.57
C TRP A 31 -4.63 2.44 10.81
N LEU A 32 -5.88 2.85 10.60
CA LEU A 32 -7.05 1.99 10.77
C LEU A 32 -7.83 1.93 9.46
N GLY A 33 -7.63 0.89 8.71
CA GLY A 33 -8.43 0.58 7.52
C GLY A 33 -9.81 0.07 7.91
N LYS A 34 -10.78 0.30 7.05
CA LYS A 34 -12.17 -0.13 7.28
C LYS A 34 -12.28 -1.62 7.56
N ASP A 35 -11.43 -2.43 6.93
CA ASP A 35 -11.42 -3.88 7.09
C ASP A 35 -10.91 -4.35 8.45
N GLU A 36 -10.14 -3.51 9.14
CA GLU A 36 -9.52 -3.82 10.43
C GLU A 36 -10.42 -3.46 11.62
N LEU A 37 -11.44 -2.65 11.40
CA LEU A 37 -12.28 -2.10 12.46
C LEU A 37 -13.47 -2.96 12.86
N GLY A 38 -13.70 -4.08 12.20
CA GLY A 38 -14.74 -5.03 12.62
C GLY A 38 -16.14 -4.46 12.88
N GLY A 39 -16.45 -3.31 12.38
CA GLY A 39 -17.78 -2.70 12.43
C GLY A 39 -18.30 -2.27 13.80
N LEU A 40 -17.48 -2.29 14.86
CA LEU A 40 -18.00 -2.11 16.22
C LEU A 40 -17.94 -0.68 16.78
N PHE A 41 -17.19 0.24 16.15
CA PHE A 41 -17.05 1.61 16.64
C PHE A 41 -17.14 2.61 15.49
N ASP A 42 -18.30 3.12 15.28
CA ASP A 42 -18.57 4.22 14.37
C ASP A 42 -18.36 5.55 15.09
N GLU A 43 -17.14 5.78 15.57
CA GLU A 43 -16.80 7.09 16.09
C GLU A 43 -16.51 8.06 14.94
N PRO A 44 -17.06 9.27 15.01
CA PRO A 44 -16.83 10.25 13.96
C PRO A 44 -15.35 10.57 13.82
N ASP A 45 -14.92 10.62 12.58
CA ASP A 45 -13.59 11.00 12.16
C ASP A 45 -13.24 12.37 12.78
N THR A 46 -12.37 12.36 13.78
CA THR A 46 -11.88 13.57 14.43
C THR A 46 -10.74 14.24 13.69
N SER A 47 -10.55 13.89 12.42
CA SER A 47 -9.63 14.62 11.57
C SER A 47 -10.24 15.99 11.25
N GLY A 48 -10.00 16.95 12.14
CA GLY A 48 -10.28 18.35 11.84
C GLY A 48 -9.49 18.82 10.62
N PRO A 49 -9.87 19.96 10.03
CA PRO A 49 -9.11 20.53 8.92
C PRO A 49 -7.69 20.77 9.38
N VAL A 50 -6.78 20.02 8.81
CA VAL A 50 -5.36 20.18 9.09
C VAL A 50 -4.87 21.33 8.24
N ASP A 51 -4.22 22.29 8.87
CA ASP A 51 -3.60 23.40 8.15
C ASP A 51 -2.66 22.83 7.09
N ALA A 52 -3.05 23.03 5.84
CA ALA A 52 -2.30 22.52 4.70
C ALA A 52 -1.00 23.31 4.58
N GLY A 53 0.10 22.69 4.99
CA GLY A 53 1.45 23.23 4.74
C GLY A 53 1.76 23.26 3.23
N PRO A 54 2.98 23.68 2.85
CA PRO A 54 3.38 23.76 1.46
C PRO A 54 3.26 22.40 0.77
N PRO A 55 2.97 22.35 -0.55
CA PRO A 55 2.81 21.10 -1.28
C PRO A 55 4.10 20.28 -1.24
N VAL A 56 3.98 19.03 -0.84
CA VAL A 56 5.10 18.09 -0.81
C VAL A 56 5.21 17.41 -2.18
N ARG A 57 6.39 17.46 -2.76
CA ARG A 57 6.67 16.78 -4.03
C ARG A 57 7.14 15.37 -3.78
N ILE A 58 6.39 14.41 -4.28
CA ILE A 58 6.72 12.99 -4.21
C ILE A 58 6.90 12.46 -5.64
N PRO A 59 8.01 11.75 -5.94
CA PRO A 59 8.20 11.15 -7.25
C PRO A 59 7.08 10.17 -7.58
N ARG A 60 6.56 10.24 -8.80
CA ARG A 60 5.50 9.33 -9.25
C ARG A 60 5.92 7.87 -9.14
N GLN A 61 7.16 7.57 -9.46
CA GLN A 61 7.71 6.22 -9.33
C GLN A 61 7.59 5.68 -7.91
N LEU A 62 7.83 6.52 -6.90
CA LEU A 62 7.65 6.11 -5.50
C LEU A 62 6.20 5.77 -5.21
N ILE A 63 5.25 6.54 -5.70
CA ILE A 63 3.82 6.27 -5.51
C ILE A 63 3.46 4.90 -6.12
N GLU A 64 3.96 4.59 -7.30
CA GLU A 64 3.75 3.30 -7.94
C GLU A 64 4.37 2.14 -7.14
N GLU A 65 5.56 2.33 -6.60
CA GLU A 65 6.22 1.36 -5.72
C GLU A 65 5.41 1.12 -4.43
N LEU A 66 4.92 2.18 -3.82
CA LEU A 66 4.10 2.08 -2.61
C LEU A 66 2.77 1.38 -2.90
N GLU A 67 2.14 1.66 -4.03
CA GLU A 67 0.91 0.99 -4.45
C GLU A 67 1.13 -0.52 -4.64
N ASN A 68 2.22 -0.90 -5.28
CA ASN A 68 2.58 -2.31 -5.44
C ASN A 68 2.83 -2.99 -4.08
N ALA A 69 3.56 -2.34 -3.18
CA ALA A 69 3.81 -2.86 -1.84
C ALA A 69 2.54 -2.95 -0.99
N ALA A 70 1.58 -2.06 -1.22
CA ALA A 70 0.30 -2.07 -0.51
C ALA A 70 -0.54 -3.33 -0.77
N ARG A 71 -0.28 -4.03 -1.85
CA ARG A 71 -0.92 -5.32 -2.17
C ARG A 71 -0.44 -6.46 -1.27
N PHE A 72 0.70 -6.29 -0.62
CA PHE A 72 1.19 -7.23 0.37
C PHE A 72 0.49 -6.99 1.71
N ARG A 73 -0.45 -7.86 2.05
CA ARG A 73 -1.34 -7.70 3.21
C ARG A 73 -0.67 -8.11 4.50
N THR A 74 -0.19 -7.13 5.26
CA THR A 74 0.34 -7.28 6.61
C THR A 74 -0.23 -6.21 7.53
N ALA A 75 -0.19 -6.46 8.84
CA ALA A 75 -0.72 -5.52 9.83
C ALA A 75 -0.01 -4.17 9.82
N ASP A 76 1.28 -4.15 9.49
CA ASP A 76 2.11 -2.94 9.43
C ASP A 76 2.19 -2.30 8.04
N ARG A 77 1.41 -2.78 7.09
CA ARG A 77 1.43 -2.35 5.69
C ARG A 77 1.43 -0.84 5.54
N TRP A 78 0.44 -0.19 6.08
CA TRP A 78 0.24 1.25 5.94
C TRP A 78 1.28 2.07 6.70
N SER A 79 1.71 1.59 7.85
CA SER A 79 2.75 2.23 8.66
C SER A 79 4.10 2.23 7.95
N LEU A 80 4.48 1.13 7.34
CA LEU A 80 5.71 1.05 6.55
C LEU A 80 5.68 2.02 5.36
N LEU A 81 4.58 2.04 4.61
CA LEU A 81 4.44 2.91 3.45
C LEU A 81 4.52 4.38 3.83
N TYR A 82 3.88 4.76 4.93
CA TYR A 82 3.95 6.15 5.42
C TYR A 82 5.36 6.51 5.90
N ARG A 83 6.06 5.60 6.55
CA ARG A 83 7.43 5.82 6.99
C ARG A 83 8.38 6.06 5.81
N VAL A 84 8.28 5.27 4.75
CA VAL A 84 9.06 5.48 3.52
C VAL A 84 8.70 6.83 2.89
N LEU A 85 7.42 7.11 2.76
CA LEU A 85 6.92 8.36 2.17
C LEU A 85 7.41 9.59 2.95
N TRP A 86 7.35 9.54 4.27
CA TRP A 86 7.84 10.58 5.17
C TRP A 86 9.33 10.85 4.99
N ARG A 87 10.14 9.79 4.98
CA ARG A 87 11.59 9.90 4.84
C ARG A 87 11.96 10.54 3.50
N VAL A 88 11.36 10.08 2.41
CA VAL A 88 11.58 10.66 1.07
C VAL A 88 11.12 12.11 1.02
N ALA A 89 9.98 12.43 1.59
CA ALA A 89 9.47 13.81 1.67
C ALA A 89 10.40 14.74 2.44
N LYS A 90 11.13 14.22 3.42
CA LYS A 90 12.16 14.96 4.17
C LYS A 90 13.53 15.02 3.48
N GLY A 91 13.65 14.44 2.29
CA GLY A 91 14.90 14.45 1.52
C GLY A 91 15.76 13.19 1.69
N ASP A 92 15.32 12.21 2.47
CA ASP A 92 16.05 10.96 2.68
C ASP A 92 15.72 9.95 1.58
N GLN A 93 16.48 9.97 0.51
CA GLN A 93 16.33 9.05 -0.62
C GLN A 93 16.77 7.62 -0.31
N THR A 94 17.50 7.41 0.78
CA THR A 94 17.97 6.07 1.18
C THR A 94 16.81 5.15 1.55
N ALA A 95 15.68 5.70 1.97
CA ALA A 95 14.48 4.93 2.28
C ALA A 95 13.97 4.06 1.11
N ARG A 96 14.39 4.36 -0.12
CA ARG A 96 14.03 3.61 -1.33
C ARG A 96 15.07 2.57 -1.73
N LEU A 97 16.22 2.57 -1.08
CA LEU A 97 17.35 1.74 -1.49
C LEU A 97 17.33 0.37 -0.80
N VAL A 98 17.74 -0.65 -1.55
CA VAL A 98 18.08 -1.95 -0.99
C VAL A 98 19.32 -1.76 -0.11
N GLY A 99 19.27 -2.22 1.13
CA GLY A 99 20.31 -1.97 2.14
C GLY A 99 19.85 -1.07 3.28
N ASP A 100 18.87 -0.21 3.05
CA ASP A 100 18.15 0.48 4.11
C ASP A 100 17.09 -0.46 4.72
N ILE A 101 16.79 -0.33 6.00
CA ILE A 101 15.81 -1.20 6.68
C ILE A 101 14.44 -1.10 6.02
N ASP A 102 13.94 0.10 5.81
CA ASP A 102 12.63 0.33 5.20
C ASP A 102 12.66 0.01 3.69
N GLY A 103 13.71 0.39 3.00
CA GLY A 103 13.89 0.11 1.58
C GLY A 103 13.99 -1.38 1.27
N THR A 104 14.71 -2.12 2.08
CA THR A 104 14.80 -3.58 1.97
C THR A 104 13.45 -4.24 2.13
N GLU A 105 12.70 -3.85 3.14
CA GLU A 105 11.35 -4.37 3.39
C GLU A 105 10.38 -4.00 2.26
N LEU A 106 10.43 -2.76 1.79
CA LEU A 106 9.62 -2.30 0.66
C LEU A 106 9.88 -3.15 -0.60
N HIS A 107 11.13 -3.33 -0.96
CA HIS A 107 11.51 -4.13 -2.13
C HIS A 107 11.16 -5.60 -1.98
N ALA A 108 11.30 -6.16 -0.79
CA ALA A 108 10.93 -7.54 -0.50
C ALA A 108 9.42 -7.76 -0.71
N ARG A 109 8.59 -6.82 -0.27
CA ARG A 109 7.13 -6.88 -0.44
C ARG A 109 6.73 -6.73 -1.91
N ILE A 110 7.34 -5.80 -2.64
CA ILE A 110 7.11 -5.63 -4.08
C ILE A 110 7.48 -6.92 -4.84
N LYS A 111 8.62 -7.50 -4.49
CA LYS A 111 9.09 -8.75 -5.09
C LYS A 111 8.11 -9.91 -4.81
N ALA A 112 7.62 -10.01 -3.58
CA ALA A 112 6.65 -11.03 -3.21
C ALA A 112 5.33 -10.89 -4.00
N VAL A 113 4.82 -9.67 -4.13
CA VAL A 113 3.62 -9.38 -4.91
C VAL A 113 3.82 -9.73 -6.39
N ARG A 114 4.94 -9.36 -6.97
CA ARG A 114 5.27 -9.68 -8.38
C ARG A 114 5.42 -11.18 -8.58
N ARG A 115 6.05 -11.87 -7.66
CA ARG A 115 6.19 -13.33 -7.73
C ARG A 115 4.82 -14.02 -7.73
N GLU A 116 3.91 -13.60 -6.89
CA GLU A 116 2.58 -14.17 -6.82
C GLU A 116 1.79 -13.89 -8.10
N ALA A 117 1.83 -12.67 -8.60
CA ALA A 117 1.23 -12.32 -9.88
C ALA A 117 1.80 -13.18 -11.03
N HIS A 118 3.12 -13.41 -11.04
CA HIS A 118 3.77 -14.26 -12.02
C HIS A 118 3.33 -15.74 -11.90
N HIS A 119 3.22 -16.26 -10.69
CA HIS A 119 2.72 -17.60 -10.44
C HIS A 119 1.28 -17.76 -10.94
N MET A 120 0.43 -16.79 -10.69
CA MET A 120 -0.94 -16.80 -11.20
C MET A 120 -0.99 -16.82 -12.72
N HIS A 121 -0.17 -16.03 -13.39
CA HIS A 121 -0.06 -16.04 -14.84
C HIS A 121 0.46 -17.37 -15.38
N ALA A 122 1.47 -17.94 -14.76
CA ALA A 122 2.01 -19.25 -15.14
C ALA A 122 0.96 -20.34 -14.95
N PHE A 123 0.21 -20.31 -13.88
CA PHE A 123 -0.87 -21.26 -13.62
C PHE A 123 -1.99 -21.17 -14.67
N LEU A 124 -2.42 -19.98 -15.02
CA LEU A 124 -3.40 -19.73 -16.08
C LEU A 124 -2.90 -20.21 -17.46
N ARG A 125 -1.60 -20.07 -17.72
CA ARG A 125 -0.97 -20.50 -18.95
C ARG A 125 -0.89 -22.03 -19.04
N PHE A 126 -0.69 -22.71 -17.91
CA PHE A 126 -0.62 -24.17 -17.81
C PHE A 126 -1.96 -24.81 -17.47
N SER A 127 -3.00 -24.03 -17.29
CA SER A 127 -4.34 -24.59 -17.15
C SER A 127 -4.62 -25.42 -18.40
N PRO A 128 -4.67 -26.76 -18.27
CA PRO A 128 -4.76 -27.58 -19.48
C PRO A 128 -6.15 -27.41 -20.07
N THR A 129 -6.19 -26.66 -21.08
CA THR A 129 -7.22 -26.74 -22.06
C THR A 129 -7.00 -28.03 -22.86
N GLY A 130 -6.68 -29.10 -22.17
CA GLY A 130 -6.22 -30.34 -22.77
C GLY A 130 -7.10 -30.95 -23.84
N CYS A 131 -8.23 -30.36 -24.09
CA CYS A 131 -9.17 -30.79 -25.11
C CYS A 131 -9.70 -29.67 -25.98
N GLY A 132 -9.08 -28.49 -25.91
CA GLY A 132 -9.59 -27.35 -26.67
C GLY A 132 -10.99 -26.91 -26.29
N GLU A 133 -11.53 -27.47 -25.25
CA GLU A 133 -12.86 -27.13 -24.77
C GLU A 133 -12.78 -26.17 -23.62
N SER A 134 -13.35 -25.02 -23.81
CA SER A 134 -13.61 -24.05 -22.76
C SER A 134 -12.45 -23.17 -22.40
N PRO A 135 -12.20 -22.11 -23.17
CA PRO A 135 -11.28 -21.04 -22.78
C PRO A 135 -11.73 -20.25 -21.54
N ASN A 136 -12.87 -20.60 -20.99
CA ASN A 136 -13.48 -19.84 -19.89
C ASN A 136 -12.89 -20.12 -18.52
N TYR A 137 -12.04 -21.13 -18.36
CA TYR A 137 -11.44 -21.44 -17.06
C TYR A 137 -10.48 -20.35 -16.56
N ALA A 138 -9.82 -19.68 -17.48
CA ALA A 138 -8.87 -18.61 -17.13
C ALA A 138 -9.53 -17.40 -16.46
N ALA A 139 -10.82 -17.19 -16.70
CA ALA A 139 -11.55 -16.04 -16.17
C ALA A 139 -11.91 -16.13 -14.69
N TRP A 140 -11.71 -17.28 -14.07
CA TRP A 140 -12.13 -17.54 -12.68
C TRP A 140 -11.01 -17.38 -11.66
N PHE A 141 -9.78 -17.10 -12.08
CA PHE A 141 -8.65 -16.91 -11.19
C PHE A 141 -8.43 -15.46 -10.88
N GLU A 142 -8.69 -15.10 -9.62
CA GLU A 142 -8.30 -13.81 -9.08
C GLU A 142 -7.02 -13.96 -8.26
N PRO A 143 -6.04 -13.05 -8.41
CA PRO A 143 -4.86 -13.05 -7.56
C PRO A 143 -5.23 -12.87 -6.10
N ALA A 144 -4.57 -13.58 -5.20
CA ALA A 144 -4.82 -13.48 -3.78
C ALA A 144 -4.46 -12.12 -3.17
N HIS A 145 -3.76 -11.27 -3.91
CA HIS A 145 -3.30 -9.95 -3.50
C HIS A 145 -3.85 -8.85 -4.40
N ASP A 146 -5.13 -8.77 -4.54
CA ASP A 146 -5.78 -7.63 -5.20
C ASP A 146 -6.24 -6.59 -4.22
#